data_c5f848d66163cfcb13d5f9008fd21aa1
#
_entry.id   c5f848d66163cfcb13d5f9008fd21aa1
#
_cell.length_a   1.000
_cell.length_b   1.000
_cell.length_c   1.000
_cell.angle_alpha   90.00
_cell.angle_beta   90.00
_cell.angle_gamma   90.00
#
_symmetry.space_group_name_H-M   'P 1'
#
loop_
_entity.id
_entity.type
_entity.pdbx_description
1 polymer ?
#
loop_
_entity_poly.entity_id
_entity_poly.type
_entity_poly.pdbx_seq_one_letter_code
_entity_poly.pdbx_strand_id
1 'polypeptide(L)'
;MLGRPSGRPCAAGLLRRTDVLELVVAIVVVVGGVWAVAVFHLRGADLRAFDRPVGERFALGDAPGPEIGAVIASLGQTAELLRGVPMRRRNAVLRKYLDEMFDGRELGVQLVPADCGGVPGEWVLAPGADPRRRTLYIHGGAFVMGSPRSHRTLTSRFSRLTGGAVLAVDYRLMPEHPRRTGIDDCRLAYRWLLDHGPDGAAAADAVFVAGDSAGGNLTLSLLQWVRDAGLRAPDAAVALSPLTDATLSSPSLRNNLHSDPMLGPLFGPMARVPQWLLLWFGWLQTRIRPNDPLISPLRADLSRLPPLLLQASEVEMLFDDSQRYVNRAQAAGSPVRLQRWSHMVHVWQIFNPELPEARQALQQIGQFLNAAAPPKP
;
A
#
# COMPACT_ATOMS: atom_id res chain seq x y z
N MET A 1 77.23 -23.29 21.41
CA MET A 1 76.07 -23.17 22.30
C MET A 1 74.94 -22.54 21.51
N LEU A 2 74.03 -23.35 21.04
CA LEU A 2 72.84 -22.89 20.27
C LEU A 2 71.62 -23.01 21.15
N GLY A 3 71.01 -21.84 21.51
CA GLY A 3 69.83 -21.75 22.29
C GLY A 3 68.61 -22.19 21.48
N ARG A 4 67.82 -23.12 21.99
CA ARG A 4 66.47 -23.52 21.46
C ARG A 4 65.44 -22.45 21.79
N PRO A 5 64.57 -22.05 20.85
CA PRO A 5 63.39 -21.24 21.18
C PRO A 5 62.31 -22.13 21.82
N SER A 6 61.86 -21.75 23.01
CA SER A 6 60.73 -22.36 23.72
C SER A 6 59.43 -21.96 23.04
N GLY A 7 58.91 -22.86 22.21
CA GLY A 7 57.56 -22.75 21.69
C GLY A 7 56.55 -22.93 22.83
N ARG A 8 55.78 -21.85 23.15
CA ARG A 8 54.58 -21.97 24.00
C ARG A 8 53.49 -22.65 23.20
N PRO A 9 52.87 -23.72 23.71
CA PRO A 9 51.70 -24.29 23.03
C PRO A 9 50.56 -23.26 23.07
N CYS A 10 49.99 -22.94 21.91
CA CYS A 10 48.72 -22.24 21.79
C CYS A 10 47.63 -23.15 22.42
N ALA A 11 47.23 -22.85 23.61
CA ALA A 11 46.07 -23.49 24.22
C ALA A 11 44.83 -23.06 23.49
N ALA A 12 44.44 -23.75 22.42
CA ALA A 12 43.09 -23.74 21.90
C ALA A 12 42.20 -24.34 23.01
N GLY A 13 41.60 -23.45 23.83
CA GLY A 13 40.71 -23.85 24.90
C GLY A 13 39.46 -24.52 24.29
N LEU A 14 39.42 -25.86 24.33
CA LEU A 14 38.18 -26.62 24.11
C LEU A 14 37.19 -26.15 25.16
N LEU A 15 36.06 -25.49 24.69
CA LEU A 15 34.94 -25.20 25.55
C LEU A 15 34.52 -26.45 26.29
N ARG A 16 34.38 -26.36 27.61
CA ARG A 16 33.90 -27.49 28.42
C ARG A 16 32.46 -27.82 28.00
N ARG A 17 32.04 -29.08 28.10
CA ARG A 17 30.66 -29.50 27.77
C ARG A 17 29.60 -28.70 28.54
N THR A 18 29.90 -28.26 29.76
CA THR A 18 29.06 -27.40 30.61
C THR A 18 28.89 -26.01 29.97
N ASP A 19 29.96 -25.39 29.46
CA ASP A 19 29.94 -24.06 28.86
C ASP A 19 29.11 -24.07 27.56
N VAL A 20 29.21 -25.14 26.76
CA VAL A 20 28.39 -25.35 25.57
C VAL A 20 26.91 -25.50 25.92
N LEU A 21 26.60 -26.29 26.97
CA LEU A 21 25.21 -26.48 27.41
C LEU A 21 24.59 -25.15 27.91
N GLU A 22 25.32 -24.41 28.74
CA GLU A 22 24.88 -23.09 29.24
C GLU A 22 24.65 -22.12 28.09
N LEU A 23 25.54 -22.07 27.08
CA LEU A 23 25.37 -21.23 25.89
C LEU A 23 24.11 -21.65 25.10
N VAL A 24 23.90 -22.93 24.88
CA VAL A 24 22.70 -23.46 24.20
C VAL A 24 21.43 -23.08 24.95
N VAL A 25 21.39 -23.25 26.25
CA VAL A 25 20.24 -22.87 27.09
C VAL A 25 20.00 -21.36 27.00
N ALA A 26 21.03 -20.53 27.11
CA ALA A 26 20.91 -19.10 27.00
C ALA A 26 20.33 -18.68 25.60
N ILE A 27 20.81 -19.28 24.51
CA ILE A 27 20.30 -19.04 23.16
C ILE A 27 18.82 -19.43 23.07
N VAL A 28 18.43 -20.60 23.58
CA VAL A 28 17.03 -21.07 23.56
C VAL A 28 16.12 -20.11 24.33
N VAL A 29 16.56 -19.65 25.50
CA VAL A 29 15.79 -18.69 26.32
C VAL A 29 15.62 -17.35 25.57
N VAL A 30 16.70 -16.82 24.98
CA VAL A 30 16.65 -15.55 24.23
C VAL A 30 15.76 -15.70 23.00
N VAL A 31 15.96 -16.73 22.19
CA VAL A 31 15.14 -16.97 20.98
C VAL A 31 13.69 -17.22 21.35
N GLY A 32 13.42 -18.00 22.40
CA GLY A 32 12.08 -18.23 22.94
C GLY A 32 11.41 -16.94 23.40
N GLY A 33 12.14 -16.07 24.10
CA GLY A 33 11.66 -14.75 24.53
C GLY A 33 11.33 -13.83 23.35
N VAL A 34 12.23 -13.75 22.37
CA VAL A 34 12.03 -12.97 21.12
C VAL A 34 10.80 -13.52 20.36
N TRP A 35 10.66 -14.84 20.22
CA TRP A 35 9.50 -15.45 19.59
C TRP A 35 8.21 -15.15 20.37
N ALA A 36 8.21 -15.27 21.70
CA ALA A 36 7.05 -14.98 22.53
C ALA A 36 6.56 -13.54 22.38
N VAL A 37 7.46 -12.57 22.40
CA VAL A 37 7.11 -11.16 22.15
C VAL A 37 6.49 -10.99 20.76
N ALA A 38 7.04 -11.60 19.72
CA ALA A 38 6.48 -11.52 18.38
C ALA A 38 5.04 -12.09 18.34
N VAL A 39 4.81 -13.25 18.94
CA VAL A 39 3.51 -13.93 18.88
C VAL A 39 2.45 -13.25 19.75
N PHE A 40 2.81 -12.82 20.96
CA PHE A 40 1.83 -12.30 21.93
C PHE A 40 1.66 -10.78 21.87
N HIS A 41 2.66 -10.06 21.37
CA HIS A 41 2.64 -8.58 21.38
C HIS A 41 2.60 -7.93 19.99
N LEU A 42 3.25 -8.52 18.98
CA LEU A 42 3.36 -7.92 17.64
C LEU A 42 2.37 -8.50 16.62
N ARG A 43 1.93 -9.74 16.79
CA ARG A 43 1.04 -10.43 15.84
C ARG A 43 -0.41 -9.93 15.89
N GLY A 44 -0.90 -9.64 17.09
CA GLY A 44 -2.32 -9.28 17.32
C GLY A 44 -3.28 -10.48 17.21
N ALA A 45 -4.59 -10.17 17.19
CA ALA A 45 -5.64 -11.17 17.14
C ALA A 45 -5.63 -11.99 15.84
N ASP A 46 -6.13 -13.22 15.91
CA ASP A 46 -6.35 -14.08 14.76
C ASP A 46 -7.51 -13.56 13.92
N LEU A 47 -7.27 -13.45 12.60
CA LEU A 47 -8.24 -12.92 11.65
C LEU A 47 -8.82 -13.98 10.71
N ARG A 48 -8.53 -15.28 10.92
CA ARG A 48 -9.01 -16.39 10.07
C ARG A 48 -10.54 -16.48 9.97
N ALA A 49 -11.28 -15.99 10.94
CA ALA A 49 -12.74 -15.90 10.88
C ALA A 49 -13.25 -15.03 9.70
N PHE A 50 -12.39 -14.17 9.16
CA PHE A 50 -12.68 -13.30 8.04
C PHE A 50 -12.12 -13.82 6.69
N ASP A 51 -11.53 -15.03 6.65
CA ASP A 51 -11.05 -15.71 5.42
C ASP A 51 -12.19 -16.42 4.70
N ARG A 52 -13.20 -15.67 4.31
CA ARG A 52 -14.36 -16.19 3.56
C ARG A 52 -14.61 -15.35 2.32
N PRO A 53 -15.04 -15.97 1.20
CA PRO A 53 -15.32 -15.24 -0.02
C PRO A 53 -16.35 -14.12 0.21
N VAL A 54 -16.07 -12.93 -0.33
CA VAL A 54 -16.95 -11.77 -0.29
C VAL A 54 -16.74 -10.93 -1.56
N GLY A 55 -17.75 -10.17 -1.93
CA GLY A 55 -17.69 -9.24 -3.06
C GLY A 55 -18.10 -9.85 -4.40
N GLU A 56 -18.23 -8.98 -5.38
CA GLU A 56 -18.61 -9.29 -6.75
C GLU A 56 -17.38 -9.63 -7.59
N ARG A 57 -17.50 -10.65 -8.45
CA ARG A 57 -16.41 -11.08 -9.31
C ARG A 57 -16.56 -10.47 -10.70
N PHE A 58 -15.46 -9.94 -11.21
CA PHE A 58 -15.33 -9.35 -12.53
C PHE A 58 -14.29 -10.12 -13.37
N ALA A 59 -14.64 -10.43 -14.61
CA ALA A 59 -13.77 -11.00 -15.60
C ALA A 59 -14.28 -10.59 -16.99
N LEU A 60 -13.40 -10.25 -17.91
CA LEU A 60 -13.77 -10.02 -19.31
C LEU A 60 -13.78 -11.32 -20.14
N GLY A 61 -13.33 -12.42 -19.56
CA GLY A 61 -13.29 -13.74 -20.16
C GLY A 61 -12.77 -14.79 -19.19
N ASP A 62 -12.73 -16.05 -19.64
CA ASP A 62 -12.25 -17.19 -18.84
C ASP A 62 -10.72 -17.23 -18.75
N ALA A 63 -10.01 -16.49 -19.59
CA ALA A 63 -8.56 -16.39 -19.63
C ALA A 63 -8.12 -14.91 -19.71
N PRO A 64 -6.86 -14.61 -19.32
CA PRO A 64 -6.29 -13.26 -19.47
C PRO A 64 -6.31 -12.81 -20.92
N GLY A 65 -6.69 -11.54 -21.18
CA GLY A 65 -6.61 -10.95 -22.52
C GLY A 65 -5.14 -10.84 -22.99
N PRO A 66 -4.91 -10.65 -24.31
CA PRO A 66 -3.56 -10.57 -24.86
C PRO A 66 -2.75 -9.38 -24.33
N GLU A 67 -3.40 -8.29 -23.93
CA GLU A 67 -2.78 -7.06 -23.43
C GLU A 67 -2.05 -7.27 -22.11
N ILE A 68 -2.53 -8.18 -21.25
CA ILE A 68 -1.91 -8.46 -19.95
C ILE A 68 -0.49 -9.02 -20.12
N GLY A 69 -0.22 -9.76 -21.21
CA GLY A 69 1.11 -10.28 -21.50
C GLY A 69 2.16 -9.17 -21.66
N ALA A 70 1.81 -8.07 -22.33
CA ALA A 70 2.68 -6.91 -22.48
C ALA A 70 2.94 -6.22 -21.13
N VAL A 71 1.91 -6.11 -20.29
CA VAL A 71 2.04 -5.56 -18.92
C VAL A 71 2.98 -6.42 -18.08
N ILE A 72 2.78 -7.74 -18.06
CA ILE A 72 3.65 -8.66 -17.30
C ILE A 72 5.10 -8.58 -17.81
N ALA A 73 5.32 -8.49 -19.12
CA ALA A 73 6.66 -8.34 -19.69
C ALA A 73 7.32 -7.01 -19.25
N SER A 74 6.56 -5.90 -19.19
CA SER A 74 7.09 -4.62 -18.69
C SER A 74 7.48 -4.69 -17.20
N LEU A 75 6.68 -5.37 -16.39
CA LEU A 75 6.99 -5.59 -14.97
C LEU A 75 8.25 -6.44 -14.76
N GLY A 76 8.49 -7.42 -15.63
CA GLY A 76 9.70 -8.24 -15.62
C GLY A 76 11.00 -7.43 -15.77
N GLN A 77 10.97 -6.28 -16.43
CA GLN A 77 12.11 -5.39 -16.57
C GLN A 77 12.60 -4.82 -15.23
N THR A 78 11.72 -4.72 -14.23
CA THR A 78 12.09 -4.21 -12.89
C THR A 78 13.17 -5.08 -12.23
N ALA A 79 13.10 -6.39 -12.39
CA ALA A 79 14.11 -7.31 -11.86
C ALA A 79 15.48 -7.11 -12.54
N GLU A 80 15.48 -6.86 -13.85
CA GLU A 80 16.68 -6.54 -14.61
C GLU A 80 17.32 -5.21 -14.16
N LEU A 81 16.50 -4.18 -13.98
CA LEU A 81 16.94 -2.86 -13.51
C LEU A 81 17.64 -2.93 -12.14
N LEU A 82 17.24 -3.87 -11.28
CA LEU A 82 17.84 -4.05 -9.96
C LEU A 82 19.05 -4.98 -9.95
N ARG A 83 19.38 -5.63 -11.06
CA ARG A 83 20.52 -6.54 -11.16
C ARG A 83 21.83 -5.79 -10.95
N GLY A 84 22.62 -6.22 -9.95
CA GLY A 84 23.87 -5.57 -9.60
C GLY A 84 23.72 -4.21 -8.87
N VAL A 85 22.52 -3.70 -8.66
CA VAL A 85 22.33 -2.45 -7.92
C VAL A 85 22.47 -2.68 -6.41
N PRO A 86 23.40 -1.97 -5.73
CA PRO A 86 23.55 -2.05 -4.29
C PRO A 86 22.23 -1.70 -3.55
N MET A 87 21.90 -2.41 -2.48
CA MET A 87 20.66 -2.23 -1.70
C MET A 87 20.34 -0.77 -1.40
N ARG A 88 21.35 0.01 -0.96
CA ARG A 88 21.20 1.44 -0.64
C ARG A 88 20.76 2.33 -1.82
N ARG A 89 20.93 1.88 -3.07
CA ARG A 89 20.55 2.63 -4.28
C ARG A 89 19.25 2.14 -4.90
N ARG A 90 18.72 0.98 -4.48
CA ARG A 90 17.54 0.36 -5.11
C ARG A 90 16.31 1.25 -5.06
N ASN A 91 16.06 1.91 -3.92
CA ASN A 91 14.91 2.81 -3.82
C ASN A 91 14.99 3.97 -4.83
N ALA A 92 16.17 4.58 -4.99
CA ALA A 92 16.35 5.66 -5.96
C ALA A 92 16.13 5.19 -7.42
N VAL A 93 16.59 3.98 -7.76
CA VAL A 93 16.36 3.38 -9.09
C VAL A 93 14.88 3.09 -9.30
N LEU A 94 14.19 2.52 -8.32
CA LEU A 94 12.76 2.23 -8.40
C LEU A 94 11.89 3.49 -8.45
N ARG A 95 12.23 4.53 -7.69
CA ARG A 95 11.56 5.84 -7.76
C ARG A 95 11.63 6.43 -9.15
N LYS A 96 12.85 6.49 -9.70
CA LYS A 96 13.06 6.98 -11.07
C LYS A 96 12.27 6.14 -12.09
N TYR A 97 12.35 4.82 -12.00
CA TYR A 97 11.62 3.93 -12.89
C TYR A 97 10.09 4.16 -12.85
N LEU A 98 9.50 4.27 -11.66
CA LEU A 98 8.08 4.54 -11.52
C LEU A 98 7.68 5.91 -12.06
N ASP A 99 8.49 6.94 -11.80
CA ASP A 99 8.22 8.30 -12.27
C ASP A 99 8.30 8.42 -13.80
N GLU A 100 9.13 7.58 -14.44
CA GLU A 100 9.36 7.59 -15.89
C GLU A 100 8.52 6.52 -16.63
N MET A 101 7.86 5.60 -15.94
CA MET A 101 7.14 4.46 -16.54
C MET A 101 6.09 4.90 -17.58
N PHE A 102 5.50 6.06 -17.37
CA PHE A 102 4.43 6.58 -18.23
C PHE A 102 4.78 7.94 -18.86
N ASP A 103 6.07 8.27 -18.92
CA ASP A 103 6.53 9.52 -19.57
C ASP A 103 6.15 9.56 -21.03
N GLY A 104 5.89 10.76 -21.54
CA GLY A 104 5.49 10.99 -22.93
C GLY A 104 4.00 10.72 -23.21
N ARG A 105 3.22 10.27 -22.23
CA ARG A 105 1.77 10.12 -22.40
C ARG A 105 1.06 11.48 -22.36
N GLU A 106 0.24 11.75 -23.38
CA GLU A 106 -0.66 12.88 -23.36
C GLU A 106 -1.87 12.58 -22.47
N LEU A 107 -1.89 13.16 -21.30
CA LEU A 107 -2.97 12.94 -20.34
C LEU A 107 -4.17 13.85 -20.59
N GLY A 108 -3.99 14.94 -21.32
CA GLY A 108 -5.04 15.94 -21.63
C GLY A 108 -5.68 16.53 -20.37
N VAL A 109 -4.86 16.84 -19.36
CA VAL A 109 -5.23 17.48 -18.10
C VAL A 109 -4.27 18.63 -17.81
N GLN A 110 -4.72 19.59 -17.03
CA GLN A 110 -3.85 20.60 -16.45
C GLN A 110 -3.26 20.07 -15.14
N LEU A 111 -1.96 20.31 -14.94
CA LEU A 111 -1.23 19.99 -13.72
C LEU A 111 -0.82 21.29 -13.04
N VAL A 112 -1.23 21.49 -11.79
CA VAL A 112 -0.94 22.70 -11.01
C VAL A 112 -0.27 22.31 -9.70
N PRO A 113 0.96 22.77 -9.42
CA PRO A 113 1.60 22.52 -8.12
C PRO A 113 0.73 23.00 -6.96
N ALA A 114 0.74 22.26 -5.85
CA ALA A 114 0.03 22.59 -4.64
C ALA A 114 0.96 22.49 -3.42
N ASP A 115 0.72 23.35 -2.44
CA ASP A 115 1.28 23.24 -1.08
C ASP A 115 0.12 23.06 -0.10
N CYS A 116 0.03 21.87 0.46
CA CYS A 116 -1.04 21.48 1.38
C CYS A 116 -0.67 21.85 2.83
N GLY A 117 -0.27 23.08 3.08
CA GLY A 117 0.17 23.54 4.40
C GLY A 117 1.55 23.00 4.79
N GLY A 118 2.49 23.00 3.85
CA GLY A 118 3.86 22.48 3.99
C GLY A 118 4.05 21.05 3.46
N VAL A 119 3.00 20.41 2.93
CA VAL A 119 3.12 19.13 2.23
C VAL A 119 2.95 19.38 0.74
N PRO A 120 3.94 19.08 -0.10
CA PRO A 120 3.84 19.23 -1.54
C PRO A 120 2.74 18.35 -2.13
N GLY A 121 2.18 18.79 -3.25
CA GLY A 121 1.20 18.03 -4.01
C GLY A 121 1.01 18.60 -5.40
N GLU A 122 0.07 18.01 -6.12
CA GLU A 122 -0.28 18.41 -7.48
C GLU A 122 -1.79 18.33 -7.67
N TRP A 123 -2.39 19.43 -8.11
CA TRP A 123 -3.74 19.38 -8.65
C TRP A 123 -3.73 18.84 -10.07
N VAL A 124 -4.61 17.90 -10.32
CA VAL A 124 -4.84 17.31 -11.65
C VAL A 124 -6.26 17.64 -12.07
N LEU A 125 -6.38 18.43 -13.16
CA LEU A 125 -7.64 19.02 -13.62
C LEU A 125 -7.94 18.56 -15.04
N ALA A 126 -8.95 17.72 -15.20
CA ALA A 126 -9.52 17.42 -16.52
C ALA A 126 -10.26 18.64 -17.07
N PRO A 127 -10.45 18.77 -18.39
CA PRO A 127 -11.26 19.82 -18.96
C PRO A 127 -12.65 19.86 -18.33
N GLY A 128 -13.05 21.03 -17.82
CA GLY A 128 -14.34 21.21 -17.14
C GLY A 128 -14.44 20.65 -15.73
N ALA A 129 -13.33 20.28 -15.11
CA ALA A 129 -13.33 19.80 -13.73
C ALA A 129 -13.85 20.86 -12.74
N ASP A 130 -14.85 20.50 -11.92
CA ASP A 130 -15.35 21.35 -10.84
C ASP A 130 -14.31 21.44 -9.71
N PRO A 131 -13.77 22.64 -9.38
CA PRO A 131 -12.79 22.84 -8.33
C PRO A 131 -13.32 22.62 -6.92
N ARG A 132 -14.64 22.55 -6.75
CA ARG A 132 -15.31 22.30 -5.46
C ARG A 132 -15.63 20.83 -5.23
N ARG A 133 -15.48 20.00 -6.27
CA ARG A 133 -15.60 18.54 -6.21
C ARG A 133 -14.20 17.95 -6.19
N ARG A 134 -13.75 17.46 -5.04
CA ARG A 134 -12.34 17.18 -4.79
C ARG A 134 -12.09 15.73 -4.44
N THR A 135 -11.01 15.18 -4.99
CA THR A 135 -10.48 13.86 -4.63
C THR A 135 -9.07 14.03 -4.06
N LEU A 136 -8.83 13.56 -2.84
CA LEU A 136 -7.46 13.34 -2.36
C LEU A 136 -7.00 11.99 -2.89
N TYR A 137 -5.92 11.96 -3.69
CA TYR A 137 -5.29 10.75 -4.15
C TYR A 137 -3.97 10.52 -3.43
N ILE A 138 -3.81 9.33 -2.82
CA ILE A 138 -2.64 8.92 -2.06
C ILE A 138 -1.98 7.79 -2.83
N HIS A 139 -0.80 8.05 -3.40
CA HIS A 139 -0.11 7.12 -4.27
C HIS A 139 0.45 5.89 -3.53
N GLY A 140 0.58 4.77 -4.26
CA GLY A 140 1.24 3.55 -3.81
C GLY A 140 2.77 3.63 -3.83
N GLY A 141 3.43 2.46 -3.74
CA GLY A 141 4.88 2.35 -3.81
C GLY A 141 5.55 1.91 -2.51
N ALA A 142 4.91 1.02 -1.76
CA ALA A 142 5.47 0.37 -0.56
C ALA A 142 6.01 1.35 0.50
N PHE A 143 5.51 2.59 0.53
CA PHE A 143 5.94 3.70 1.42
C PHE A 143 7.38 4.17 1.21
N VAL A 144 8.08 3.69 0.21
CA VAL A 144 9.48 3.98 -0.09
C VAL A 144 9.69 4.55 -1.51
N MET A 145 8.68 4.48 -2.36
CA MET A 145 8.70 4.96 -3.75
C MET A 145 7.32 5.49 -4.16
N GLY A 146 7.19 5.94 -5.43
CA GLY A 146 6.00 6.60 -5.94
C GLY A 146 6.03 8.10 -5.70
N SER A 147 5.19 8.80 -6.46
CA SER A 147 5.02 10.26 -6.42
C SER A 147 3.71 10.64 -7.12
N PRO A 148 3.26 11.89 -7.04
CA PRO A 148 2.20 12.38 -7.91
C PRO A 148 2.46 12.09 -9.40
N ARG A 149 3.71 12.26 -9.87
CA ARG A 149 4.12 12.03 -11.28
C ARG A 149 3.88 10.58 -11.71
N SER A 150 4.29 9.61 -10.92
CA SER A 150 4.15 8.19 -11.25
C SER A 150 2.69 7.72 -11.34
N HIS A 151 1.75 8.46 -10.73
CA HIS A 151 0.34 8.10 -10.67
C HIS A 151 -0.57 9.02 -11.54
N ARG A 152 0.00 9.86 -12.41
CA ARG A 152 -0.77 10.76 -13.27
C ARG A 152 -1.75 10.05 -14.20
N THR A 153 -1.46 8.82 -14.62
CA THR A 153 -2.41 7.99 -15.39
C THR A 153 -3.69 7.70 -14.63
N LEU A 154 -3.59 7.44 -13.32
CA LEU A 154 -4.73 7.24 -12.44
C LEU A 154 -5.42 8.56 -12.09
N THR A 155 -4.67 9.56 -11.61
CA THR A 155 -5.23 10.82 -11.13
C THR A 155 -5.94 11.60 -12.24
N SER A 156 -5.43 11.56 -13.48
CA SER A 156 -6.12 12.13 -14.66
C SER A 156 -7.46 11.43 -14.94
N ARG A 157 -7.52 10.11 -14.77
CA ARG A 157 -8.78 9.35 -14.92
C ARG A 157 -9.76 9.65 -13.79
N PHE A 158 -9.29 9.72 -12.54
CA PHE A 158 -10.14 10.11 -11.42
C PHE A 158 -10.76 11.51 -11.65
N SER A 159 -9.98 12.49 -12.09
CA SER A 159 -10.49 13.83 -12.43
C SER A 159 -11.61 13.77 -13.48
N ARG A 160 -11.41 13.02 -14.59
CA ARG A 160 -12.44 12.85 -15.63
C ARG A 160 -13.68 12.12 -15.13
N LEU A 161 -13.49 11.03 -14.36
CA LEU A 161 -14.60 10.19 -13.91
C LEU A 161 -15.46 10.88 -12.85
N THR A 162 -14.86 11.67 -11.99
CA THR A 162 -15.58 12.43 -10.96
C THR A 162 -16.07 13.77 -11.47
N GLY A 163 -15.55 14.27 -12.59
CA GLY A 163 -15.79 15.64 -13.05
C GLY A 163 -15.21 16.69 -12.09
N GLY A 164 -14.23 16.34 -11.27
CA GLY A 164 -13.68 17.18 -10.21
C GLY A 164 -12.17 17.29 -10.22
N ALA A 165 -11.64 18.14 -9.35
CA ALA A 165 -10.22 18.33 -9.14
C ALA A 165 -9.64 17.17 -8.31
N VAL A 166 -8.46 16.63 -8.68
CA VAL A 166 -7.74 15.63 -7.89
C VAL A 166 -6.49 16.26 -7.30
N LEU A 167 -6.35 16.21 -5.97
CA LEU A 167 -5.13 16.54 -5.26
C LEU A 167 -4.30 15.26 -5.08
N ALA A 168 -3.23 15.11 -5.83
CA ALA A 168 -2.23 14.07 -5.64
C ALA A 168 -1.20 14.56 -4.62
N VAL A 169 -1.17 13.97 -3.42
CA VAL A 169 -0.26 14.38 -2.35
C VAL A 169 1.11 13.72 -2.52
N ASP A 170 2.19 14.49 -2.36
CA ASP A 170 3.57 14.01 -2.35
C ASP A 170 4.03 13.84 -0.90
N TYR A 171 3.50 12.82 -0.23
CA TYR A 171 3.81 12.53 1.16
C TYR A 171 5.23 11.99 1.34
N ARG A 172 5.87 12.35 2.44
CA ARG A 172 7.26 11.98 2.75
C ARG A 172 7.43 10.48 2.92
N LEU A 173 8.45 9.93 2.26
CA LEU A 173 8.70 8.51 2.12
C LEU A 173 9.78 8.01 3.09
N MET A 174 9.73 6.71 3.37
CA MET A 174 10.81 5.97 4.02
C MET A 174 11.94 5.68 3.00
N PRO A 175 13.16 5.45 3.44
CA PRO A 175 13.65 5.48 4.82
C PRO A 175 14.03 6.89 5.29
N GLU A 176 14.01 7.91 4.41
CA GLU A 176 14.43 9.28 4.72
C GLU A 176 13.59 9.90 5.85
N HIS A 177 12.32 9.52 5.91
CA HIS A 177 11.40 9.95 6.95
C HIS A 177 10.74 8.75 7.65
N PRO A 178 10.43 8.85 8.95
CA PRO A 178 9.69 7.82 9.66
C PRO A 178 8.32 7.54 9.03
N ARG A 179 7.81 6.32 9.11
CA ARG A 179 6.50 5.92 8.58
C ARG A 179 5.35 6.85 9.03
N ARG A 180 5.41 7.33 10.29
CA ARG A 180 4.43 8.25 10.87
C ARG A 180 4.35 9.56 10.10
N THR A 181 5.46 10.07 9.59
CA THR A 181 5.51 11.35 8.87
C THR A 181 4.61 11.33 7.63
N GLY A 182 4.69 10.29 6.80
CA GLY A 182 3.81 10.17 5.63
C GLY A 182 2.32 10.02 5.99
N ILE A 183 2.02 9.40 7.15
CA ILE A 183 0.64 9.33 7.68
C ILE A 183 0.15 10.74 8.05
N ASP A 184 0.99 11.51 8.75
CA ASP A 184 0.63 12.86 9.20
C ASP A 184 0.52 13.83 8.02
N ASP A 185 1.34 13.66 6.97
CA ASP A 185 1.23 14.42 5.72
C ASP A 185 -0.12 14.18 5.02
N CYS A 186 -0.59 12.92 4.92
CA CYS A 186 -1.89 12.60 4.34
C CYS A 186 -3.05 13.21 5.15
N ARG A 187 -2.93 13.24 6.49
CA ARG A 187 -3.92 13.86 7.39
C ARG A 187 -3.97 15.38 7.20
N LEU A 188 -2.81 16.01 7.06
CA LEU A 188 -2.70 17.44 6.81
C LEU A 188 -3.29 17.79 5.44
N ALA A 189 -2.92 17.07 4.39
CA ALA A 189 -3.45 17.24 3.05
C ALA A 189 -4.99 17.08 3.01
N TYR A 190 -5.55 16.11 3.75
CA TYR A 190 -7.01 15.95 3.84
C TYR A 190 -7.68 17.15 4.48
N ARG A 191 -7.19 17.64 5.63
CA ARG A 191 -7.75 18.83 6.28
C ARG A 191 -7.68 20.05 5.34
N TRP A 192 -6.54 20.24 4.71
CA TRP A 192 -6.32 21.37 3.80
C TRP A 192 -7.28 21.31 2.59
N LEU A 193 -7.47 20.12 2.01
CA LEU A 193 -8.37 19.91 0.87
C LEU A 193 -9.84 20.27 1.16
N LEU A 194 -10.30 20.19 2.40
CA LEU A 194 -11.67 20.53 2.77
C LEU A 194 -11.97 22.01 2.47
N ASP A 195 -10.99 22.90 2.67
CA ASP A 195 -11.15 24.34 2.64
C ASP A 195 -10.36 25.03 1.52
N HIS A 196 -9.56 24.26 0.72
CA HIS A 196 -8.73 24.79 -0.36
C HIS A 196 -8.90 23.98 -1.64
N GLY A 197 -9.12 24.67 -2.75
CA GLY A 197 -9.19 24.10 -4.09
C GLY A 197 -8.06 24.61 -4.99
N PRO A 198 -8.05 24.22 -6.27
CA PRO A 198 -7.03 24.67 -7.22
C PRO A 198 -7.06 26.18 -7.45
N ASP A 199 -8.20 26.84 -7.25
CA ASP A 199 -8.40 28.28 -7.43
C ASP A 199 -8.20 29.07 -6.12
N GLY A 200 -7.81 28.43 -5.03
CA GLY A 200 -7.59 29.05 -3.72
C GLY A 200 -8.55 28.57 -2.63
N ALA A 201 -8.71 29.39 -1.58
CA ALA A 201 -9.52 29.05 -0.42
C ALA A 201 -11.01 29.04 -0.76
N ALA A 202 -11.62 27.87 -0.66
CA ALA A 202 -13.07 27.64 -0.84
C ALA A 202 -13.43 26.29 -0.22
N ALA A 203 -14.58 26.18 0.44
CA ALA A 203 -15.05 24.91 0.98
C ALA A 203 -15.39 23.93 -0.15
N ALA A 204 -15.06 22.64 0.04
CA ALA A 204 -15.41 21.60 -0.92
C ALA A 204 -16.91 21.28 -0.85
N ASP A 205 -17.56 21.09 -2.01
CA ASP A 205 -18.95 20.62 -2.09
C ASP A 205 -19.03 19.11 -1.98
N ALA A 206 -18.14 18.39 -2.70
CA ALA A 206 -17.99 16.94 -2.60
C ALA A 206 -16.52 16.57 -2.35
N VAL A 207 -16.31 15.54 -1.53
CA VAL A 207 -14.97 15.08 -1.13
C VAL A 207 -14.85 13.58 -1.31
N PHE A 208 -13.83 13.13 -2.01
CA PHE A 208 -13.46 11.73 -2.14
C PHE A 208 -12.04 11.50 -1.67
N VAL A 209 -11.76 10.27 -1.26
CA VAL A 209 -10.38 9.82 -0.98
C VAL A 209 -10.10 8.56 -1.76
N ALA A 210 -8.97 8.48 -2.42
CA ALA A 210 -8.56 7.29 -3.14
C ALA A 210 -7.06 7.03 -2.97
N GLY A 211 -6.66 5.77 -3.11
CA GLY A 211 -5.26 5.39 -3.11
C GLY A 211 -5.07 3.93 -3.46
N ASP A 212 -3.86 3.57 -3.86
CA ASP A 212 -3.50 2.24 -4.30
C ASP A 212 -2.41 1.62 -3.43
N SER A 213 -2.42 0.30 -3.23
CA SER A 213 -1.37 -0.45 -2.53
C SER A 213 -1.05 0.15 -1.13
N ALA A 214 0.16 0.68 -0.94
CA ALA A 214 0.58 1.45 0.23
C ALA A 214 -0.26 2.72 0.43
N GLY A 215 -0.64 3.41 -0.64
CA GLY A 215 -1.57 4.55 -0.61
C GLY A 215 -2.99 4.11 -0.23
N GLY A 216 -3.41 2.91 -0.64
CA GLY A 216 -4.63 2.27 -0.16
C GLY A 216 -4.62 2.03 1.35
N ASN A 217 -3.49 1.60 1.92
CA ASN A 217 -3.30 1.51 3.37
C ASN A 217 -3.48 2.87 4.05
N LEU A 218 -2.83 3.91 3.51
CA LEU A 218 -2.94 5.29 4.02
C LEU A 218 -4.37 5.82 3.90
N THR A 219 -5.06 5.54 2.79
CA THR A 219 -6.49 5.85 2.60
C THR A 219 -7.34 5.24 3.70
N LEU A 220 -7.23 3.93 3.93
CA LEU A 220 -8.01 3.23 4.95
C LEU A 220 -7.72 3.73 6.37
N SER A 221 -6.45 3.98 6.70
CA SER A 221 -6.05 4.56 7.99
C SER A 221 -6.55 6.01 8.16
N LEU A 222 -6.57 6.77 7.07
CA LEU A 222 -7.09 8.14 7.05
C LEU A 222 -8.59 8.18 7.34
N LEU A 223 -9.40 7.28 6.75
CA LEU A 223 -10.84 7.22 6.99
C LEU A 223 -11.17 6.99 8.47
N GLN A 224 -10.45 6.09 9.11
CA GLN A 224 -10.59 5.81 10.55
C GLN A 224 -10.24 7.05 11.38
N TRP A 225 -9.13 7.69 11.07
CA TRP A 225 -8.71 8.89 11.78
C TRP A 225 -9.68 10.06 11.56
N VAL A 226 -10.24 10.25 10.36
CA VAL A 226 -11.25 11.28 10.07
C VAL A 226 -12.48 11.09 10.94
N ARG A 227 -12.98 9.85 11.04
CA ARG A 227 -14.10 9.49 11.92
C ARG A 227 -13.79 9.78 13.39
N ASP A 228 -12.61 9.30 13.87
CA ASP A 228 -12.24 9.39 15.29
C ASP A 228 -11.93 10.84 15.71
N ALA A 229 -11.47 11.66 14.78
CA ALA A 229 -11.24 13.10 14.97
C ALA A 229 -12.51 13.95 14.80
N GLY A 230 -13.65 13.36 14.46
CA GLY A 230 -14.92 14.08 14.24
C GLY A 230 -14.86 15.07 13.07
N LEU A 231 -14.00 14.84 12.08
CA LEU A 231 -13.88 15.67 10.89
C LEU A 231 -15.01 15.35 9.88
N ARG A 232 -15.23 16.27 8.91
CA ARG A 232 -16.10 15.98 7.76
C ARG A 232 -15.61 14.68 7.10
N ALA A 233 -16.47 13.66 7.06
CA ALA A 233 -16.20 12.43 6.33
C ALA A 233 -16.18 12.69 4.81
N PRO A 234 -15.38 11.95 4.02
CA PRO A 234 -15.56 11.97 2.56
C PRO A 234 -16.90 11.34 2.19
N ASP A 235 -17.48 11.81 1.08
CA ASP A 235 -18.74 11.28 0.55
C ASP A 235 -18.60 9.82 0.09
N ALA A 236 -17.41 9.44 -0.40
CA ALA A 236 -17.01 8.06 -0.66
C ALA A 236 -15.47 7.93 -0.72
N ALA A 237 -14.99 6.68 -0.63
CA ALA A 237 -13.58 6.39 -0.80
C ALA A 237 -13.32 5.14 -1.66
N VAL A 238 -12.11 5.04 -2.22
CA VAL A 238 -11.67 3.91 -3.05
C VAL A 238 -10.28 3.46 -2.62
N ALA A 239 -10.09 2.15 -2.43
CA ALA A 239 -8.79 1.56 -2.19
C ALA A 239 -8.49 0.47 -3.23
N LEU A 240 -7.40 0.65 -3.99
CA LEU A 240 -6.96 -0.25 -5.04
C LEU A 240 -5.87 -1.17 -4.49
N SER A 241 -6.11 -2.48 -4.49
CA SER A 241 -5.12 -3.48 -4.05
C SER A 241 -4.44 -3.12 -2.70
N PRO A 242 -5.19 -2.69 -1.65
CA PRO A 242 -4.58 -2.12 -0.45
C PRO A 242 -3.87 -3.15 0.41
N LEU A 243 -2.70 -2.80 0.97
CA LEU A 243 -2.13 -3.49 2.13
C LEU A 243 -2.96 -3.11 3.36
N THR A 244 -3.62 -4.05 4.03
CA THR A 244 -4.47 -3.74 5.18
C THR A 244 -3.94 -4.26 6.51
N ASP A 245 -2.97 -5.19 6.49
CA ASP A 245 -2.38 -5.83 7.67
C ASP A 245 -0.85 -5.92 7.59
N ALA A 246 -0.15 -5.02 8.28
CA ALA A 246 1.31 -5.02 8.37
C ALA A 246 1.88 -6.23 9.17
N THR A 247 1.03 -7.07 9.77
CA THR A 247 1.48 -8.32 10.38
C THR A 247 1.75 -9.42 9.35
N LEU A 248 1.40 -9.17 8.08
CA LEU A 248 1.59 -10.09 6.97
C LEU A 248 0.98 -11.48 7.24
N SER A 249 -0.24 -11.49 7.79
CA SER A 249 -0.92 -12.72 8.21
C SER A 249 -1.87 -13.31 7.15
N SER A 250 -2.13 -12.59 6.07
CA SER A 250 -3.06 -12.99 5.00
C SER A 250 -2.52 -14.20 4.22
N PRO A 251 -3.35 -15.23 3.95
CA PRO A 251 -2.92 -16.43 3.24
C PRO A 251 -2.41 -16.16 1.83
N SER A 252 -3.03 -15.23 1.09
CA SER A 252 -2.64 -14.88 -0.28
C SER A 252 -1.21 -14.38 -0.42
N LEU A 253 -0.60 -13.84 0.65
CA LEU A 253 0.82 -13.47 0.66
C LEU A 253 1.76 -14.64 0.31
N ARG A 254 1.33 -15.87 0.58
CA ARG A 254 2.08 -17.10 0.24
C ARG A 254 1.44 -17.86 -0.90
N ASN A 255 0.11 -17.96 -0.90
CA ASN A 255 -0.63 -18.73 -1.91
C ASN A 255 -0.48 -18.11 -3.30
N ASN A 256 -0.47 -16.78 -3.40
CA ASN A 256 -0.37 -16.03 -4.65
C ASN A 256 1.06 -15.55 -4.99
N LEU A 257 2.06 -16.06 -4.28
CA LEU A 257 3.46 -15.69 -4.49
C LEU A 257 3.94 -15.88 -5.95
N HIS A 258 3.49 -16.95 -6.59
CA HIS A 258 3.89 -17.30 -7.96
C HIS A 258 2.92 -16.79 -9.04
N SER A 259 1.70 -16.42 -8.64
CA SER A 259 0.70 -15.87 -9.54
C SER A 259 0.70 -14.34 -9.62
N ASP A 260 1.36 -13.66 -8.67
CA ASP A 260 1.52 -12.21 -8.69
C ASP A 260 2.83 -11.82 -9.41
N PRO A 261 2.76 -11.30 -10.66
CA PRO A 261 3.96 -10.98 -11.43
C PRO A 261 4.64 -9.68 -10.98
N MET A 262 3.98 -8.83 -10.18
CA MET A 262 4.55 -7.59 -9.67
C MET A 262 5.16 -7.79 -8.27
N LEU A 263 4.38 -8.28 -7.31
CA LEU A 263 4.82 -8.39 -5.92
C LEU A 263 5.64 -9.66 -5.66
N GLY A 264 5.36 -10.76 -6.38
CA GLY A 264 6.06 -12.03 -6.21
C GLY A 264 7.57 -11.93 -6.36
N PRO A 265 8.10 -11.36 -7.45
CA PRO A 265 9.55 -11.17 -7.62
C PRO A 265 10.17 -10.23 -6.58
N LEU A 266 9.45 -9.20 -6.12
CA LEU A 266 9.96 -8.21 -5.17
C LEU A 266 9.97 -8.73 -3.73
N PHE A 267 8.91 -9.41 -3.32
CA PHE A 267 8.67 -9.81 -1.93
C PHE A 267 8.79 -11.33 -1.69
N GLY A 268 8.97 -12.13 -2.73
CA GLY A 268 9.08 -13.57 -2.63
C GLY A 268 10.13 -14.09 -1.64
N PRO A 269 11.34 -13.51 -1.57
CA PRO A 269 12.30 -13.88 -0.54
C PRO A 269 11.78 -13.67 0.88
N MET A 270 11.01 -12.60 1.13
CA MET A 270 10.38 -12.33 2.44
C MET A 270 9.30 -13.36 2.79
N ALA A 271 8.54 -13.84 1.82
CA ALA A 271 7.48 -14.83 2.06
C ALA A 271 8.01 -16.17 2.63
N ARG A 272 9.31 -16.45 2.45
CA ARG A 272 10.00 -17.63 3.00
C ARG A 272 10.52 -17.42 4.44
N VAL A 273 10.57 -16.18 4.90
CA VAL A 273 11.01 -15.85 6.25
C VAL A 273 9.87 -16.17 7.25
N PRO A 274 10.17 -16.78 8.40
CA PRO A 274 9.17 -17.00 9.46
C PRO A 274 8.50 -15.69 9.87
N GLN A 275 7.16 -15.70 9.99
CA GLN A 275 6.37 -14.49 10.29
C GLN A 275 6.87 -13.75 11.55
N TRP A 276 7.29 -14.47 12.59
CA TRP A 276 7.77 -13.82 13.81
C TRP A 276 9.02 -12.95 13.62
N LEU A 277 9.90 -13.30 12.66
CA LEU A 277 11.03 -12.45 12.26
C LEU A 277 10.58 -11.23 11.46
N LEU A 278 9.60 -11.41 10.55
CA LEU A 278 9.02 -10.30 9.78
C LEU A 278 8.34 -9.28 10.68
N LEU A 279 7.67 -9.72 11.75
CA LEU A 279 7.07 -8.83 12.75
C LEU A 279 8.11 -7.95 13.43
N TRP A 280 9.24 -8.54 13.83
CA TRP A 280 10.36 -7.78 14.40
C TRP A 280 10.98 -6.82 13.39
N PHE A 281 11.21 -7.28 12.16
CA PHE A 281 11.74 -6.44 11.09
C PHE A 281 10.83 -5.23 10.84
N GLY A 282 9.53 -5.44 10.69
CA GLY A 282 8.54 -4.38 10.49
C GLY A 282 8.52 -3.38 11.65
N TRP A 283 8.55 -3.88 12.90
CA TRP A 283 8.59 -3.01 14.07
C TRP A 283 9.89 -2.19 14.16
N LEU A 284 11.03 -2.82 13.93
CA LEU A 284 12.32 -2.11 13.96
C LEU A 284 12.42 -1.05 12.86
N GLN A 285 11.87 -1.33 11.67
CA GLN A 285 11.87 -0.42 10.54
C GLN A 285 10.95 0.78 10.75
N THR A 286 9.73 0.54 11.23
CA THR A 286 8.69 1.59 11.31
C THR A 286 8.62 2.27 12.68
N ARG A 287 9.15 1.61 13.73
CA ARG A 287 8.97 1.96 15.16
C ARG A 287 7.50 1.98 15.61
N ILE A 288 6.62 1.35 14.81
CA ILE A 288 5.21 1.15 15.11
C ILE A 288 4.96 -0.37 15.12
N ARG A 289 4.20 -0.88 16.10
CA ARG A 289 3.90 -2.32 16.16
C ARG A 289 3.15 -2.75 14.90
N PRO A 290 3.51 -3.88 14.26
CA PRO A 290 2.82 -4.35 13.06
C PRO A 290 1.30 -4.52 13.23
N ASN A 291 0.83 -4.85 14.43
CA ASN A 291 -0.60 -4.97 14.73
C ASN A 291 -1.28 -3.65 15.15
N ASP A 292 -0.55 -2.52 15.11
CA ASP A 292 -1.12 -1.21 15.45
C ASP A 292 -2.08 -0.76 14.34
N PRO A 293 -3.31 -0.34 14.66
CA PRO A 293 -4.29 0.18 13.71
C PRO A 293 -3.75 1.30 12.81
N LEU A 294 -2.77 2.06 13.26
CA LEU A 294 -2.16 3.15 12.51
C LEU A 294 -1.54 2.70 11.19
N ILE A 295 -0.99 1.48 11.14
CA ILE A 295 -0.36 0.89 9.95
C ILE A 295 -1.04 -0.41 9.49
N SER A 296 -1.93 -0.95 10.30
CA SER A 296 -2.77 -2.12 10.02
C SER A 296 -4.24 -1.74 10.14
N PRO A 297 -4.79 -0.98 9.17
CA PRO A 297 -6.18 -0.50 9.23
C PRO A 297 -7.19 -1.63 9.37
N LEU A 298 -6.89 -2.84 8.92
CA LEU A 298 -7.72 -4.03 9.17
C LEU A 298 -7.96 -4.28 10.66
N ARG A 299 -7.08 -3.84 11.56
CA ARG A 299 -7.12 -4.12 13.01
C ARG A 299 -7.80 -3.02 13.85
N ALA A 300 -8.22 -1.95 13.20
CA ALA A 300 -8.95 -0.87 13.86
C ALA A 300 -10.44 -1.21 14.11
N ASP A 301 -11.14 -0.30 14.74
CA ASP A 301 -12.61 -0.25 14.66
C ASP A 301 -13.02 0.14 13.25
N LEU A 302 -13.77 -0.73 12.56
CA LEU A 302 -14.25 -0.52 11.19
C LEU A 302 -15.73 -0.11 11.13
N SER A 303 -16.32 0.28 12.25
CA SER A 303 -17.68 0.82 12.27
C SER A 303 -17.74 2.26 11.73
N ARG A 304 -18.91 2.66 11.23
CA ARG A 304 -19.21 4.03 10.80
C ARG A 304 -18.23 4.61 9.77
N LEU A 305 -17.69 3.77 8.88
CA LEU A 305 -16.91 4.22 7.75
C LEU A 305 -17.83 4.79 6.66
N PRO A 306 -17.36 5.74 5.83
CA PRO A 306 -18.11 6.21 4.67
C PRO A 306 -18.28 5.08 3.64
N PRO A 307 -19.13 5.25 2.60
CA PRO A 307 -19.17 4.35 1.46
C PRO A 307 -17.76 4.12 0.91
N LEU A 308 -17.36 2.84 0.81
CA LEU A 308 -15.99 2.46 0.47
C LEU A 308 -15.99 1.31 -0.54
N LEU A 309 -15.27 1.49 -1.64
CA LEU A 309 -15.04 0.47 -2.65
C LEU A 309 -13.58 0.00 -2.59
N LEU A 310 -13.39 -1.30 -2.43
CA LEU A 310 -12.10 -1.95 -2.67
C LEU A 310 -12.12 -2.66 -4.02
N GLN A 311 -11.03 -2.58 -4.77
CA GLN A 311 -10.79 -3.41 -5.94
C GLN A 311 -9.48 -4.18 -5.73
N ALA A 312 -9.50 -5.49 -5.93
CA ALA A 312 -8.33 -6.36 -5.77
C ALA A 312 -8.35 -7.50 -6.79
N SER A 313 -7.17 -7.93 -7.23
CA SER A 313 -7.03 -9.08 -8.11
C SER A 313 -7.01 -10.38 -7.32
N GLU A 314 -7.73 -11.40 -7.82
CA GLU A 314 -7.76 -12.72 -7.17
C GLU A 314 -6.39 -13.42 -7.17
N VAL A 315 -5.46 -12.99 -8.03
CA VAL A 315 -4.13 -13.60 -8.17
C VAL A 315 -3.00 -12.77 -7.53
N GLU A 316 -3.30 -11.59 -6.95
CA GLU A 316 -2.29 -10.79 -6.28
C GLU A 316 -2.03 -11.23 -4.82
N MET A 317 -0.84 -10.95 -4.32
CA MET A 317 -0.45 -11.31 -2.95
C MET A 317 -1.29 -10.62 -1.87
N LEU A 318 -1.88 -9.44 -2.13
CA LEU A 318 -2.69 -8.67 -1.18
C LEU A 318 -4.20 -8.94 -1.28
N PHE A 319 -4.62 -9.97 -2.03
CA PHE A 319 -6.04 -10.27 -2.22
C PHE A 319 -6.79 -10.48 -0.89
N ASP A 320 -6.28 -11.36 -0.02
CA ASP A 320 -6.94 -11.66 1.26
C ASP A 320 -6.93 -10.50 2.23
N ASP A 321 -6.00 -9.56 2.09
CA ASP A 321 -6.01 -8.29 2.84
C ASP A 321 -7.31 -7.53 2.58
N SER A 322 -7.69 -7.38 1.30
CA SER A 322 -8.93 -6.73 0.88
C SER A 322 -10.16 -7.52 1.32
N GLN A 323 -10.14 -8.84 1.15
CA GLN A 323 -11.24 -9.73 1.53
C GLN A 323 -11.53 -9.68 3.03
N ARG A 324 -10.49 -9.80 3.87
CA ARG A 324 -10.58 -9.68 5.34
C ARG A 324 -11.11 -8.33 5.77
N TYR A 325 -10.60 -7.25 5.14
CA TYR A 325 -11.02 -5.89 5.46
C TYR A 325 -12.52 -5.71 5.22
N VAL A 326 -13.01 -6.11 4.05
CA VAL A 326 -14.43 -5.99 3.69
C VAL A 326 -15.29 -6.84 4.60
N ASN A 327 -14.95 -8.11 4.83
CA ASN A 327 -15.70 -8.98 5.75
C ASN A 327 -15.81 -8.38 7.15
N ARG A 328 -14.73 -7.82 7.67
CA ARG A 328 -14.71 -7.23 9.00
C ARG A 328 -15.47 -5.90 9.08
N ALA A 329 -15.36 -5.07 8.05
CA ALA A 329 -16.06 -3.79 7.97
C ALA A 329 -17.58 -3.99 7.82
N GLN A 330 -18.02 -4.96 7.00
CA GLN A 330 -19.43 -5.31 6.87
C GLN A 330 -19.99 -5.89 8.18
N ALA A 331 -19.23 -6.72 8.88
CA ALA A 331 -19.61 -7.23 10.21
C ALA A 331 -19.74 -6.10 11.25
N ALA A 332 -19.02 -4.99 11.07
CA ALA A 332 -19.14 -3.78 11.88
C ALA A 332 -20.23 -2.80 11.39
N GLY A 333 -21.02 -3.15 10.37
CA GLY A 333 -22.12 -2.35 9.83
C GLY A 333 -21.70 -1.24 8.87
N SER A 334 -20.46 -1.22 8.38
CA SER A 334 -19.99 -0.21 7.42
C SER A 334 -20.33 -0.57 5.97
N PRO A 335 -20.68 0.42 5.11
CA PRO A 335 -21.07 0.21 3.72
C PRO A 335 -19.84 0.02 2.81
N VAL A 336 -19.15 -1.10 2.97
CA VAL A 336 -17.93 -1.43 2.24
C VAL A 336 -18.21 -2.53 1.24
N ARG A 337 -17.67 -2.38 0.01
CA ARG A 337 -17.82 -3.33 -1.10
C ARG A 337 -16.46 -3.78 -1.61
N LEU A 338 -16.37 -5.04 -2.09
CA LEU A 338 -15.21 -5.58 -2.79
C LEU A 338 -15.60 -5.96 -4.24
N GLN A 339 -14.81 -5.49 -5.19
CA GLN A 339 -14.80 -6.00 -6.56
C GLN A 339 -13.53 -6.85 -6.74
N ARG A 340 -13.73 -8.15 -6.98
CA ARG A 340 -12.66 -9.11 -7.21
C ARG A 340 -12.44 -9.26 -8.71
N TRP A 341 -11.23 -9.03 -9.17
CA TRP A 341 -10.89 -9.08 -10.58
C TRP A 341 -10.02 -10.30 -10.87
N SER A 342 -10.44 -11.09 -11.87
CA SER A 342 -9.69 -12.27 -12.28
C SER A 342 -8.49 -11.88 -13.15
N HIS A 343 -7.39 -12.60 -12.99
CA HIS A 343 -6.21 -12.54 -13.87
C HIS A 343 -5.44 -11.21 -13.93
N MET A 344 -5.73 -10.24 -13.08
CA MET A 344 -5.08 -8.94 -13.13
C MET A 344 -3.79 -8.90 -12.30
N VAL A 345 -2.85 -8.03 -12.69
CA VAL A 345 -1.68 -7.72 -11.89
C VAL A 345 -2.07 -6.80 -10.72
N HIS A 346 -1.19 -6.68 -9.72
CA HIS A 346 -1.36 -5.72 -8.63
C HIS A 346 -1.52 -4.29 -9.17
N VAL A 347 -2.54 -3.55 -8.73
CA VAL A 347 -2.87 -2.17 -9.19
C VAL A 347 -2.96 -2.06 -10.72
N TRP A 348 -3.62 -3.02 -11.39
CA TRP A 348 -3.76 -3.05 -12.86
C TRP A 348 -4.40 -1.80 -13.45
N GLN A 349 -5.15 -1.05 -12.68
CA GLN A 349 -5.82 0.18 -13.10
C GLN A 349 -4.83 1.24 -13.61
N ILE A 350 -3.56 1.21 -13.18
CA ILE A 350 -2.51 2.15 -13.61
C ILE A 350 -2.15 1.97 -15.09
N PHE A 351 -2.38 0.76 -15.64
CA PHE A 351 -2.14 0.42 -17.06
C PHE A 351 -3.34 0.81 -17.96
N ASN A 352 -4.04 1.85 -17.60
CA ASN A 352 -5.07 2.49 -18.41
C ASN A 352 -4.40 3.49 -19.39
N PRO A 353 -4.83 3.56 -20.68
CA PRO A 353 -5.98 2.88 -21.26
C PRO A 353 -5.68 1.51 -21.91
N GLU A 354 -4.47 0.98 -21.82
CA GLU A 354 -4.04 -0.21 -22.57
C GLU A 354 -4.86 -1.44 -22.18
N LEU A 355 -5.03 -1.71 -20.87
CA LEU A 355 -5.83 -2.82 -20.39
C LEU A 355 -7.33 -2.53 -20.45
N PRO A 356 -8.14 -3.36 -21.14
CA PRO A 356 -9.60 -3.25 -21.12
C PRO A 356 -10.17 -3.35 -19.71
N GLU A 357 -9.64 -4.25 -18.88
CA GLU A 357 -10.04 -4.45 -17.49
C GLU A 357 -9.73 -3.22 -16.63
N ALA A 358 -8.62 -2.51 -16.90
CA ALA A 358 -8.32 -1.25 -16.21
C ALA A 358 -9.35 -0.17 -16.54
N ARG A 359 -9.76 -0.07 -17.82
CA ARG A 359 -10.81 0.86 -18.23
C ARG A 359 -12.15 0.56 -17.56
N GLN A 360 -12.55 -0.72 -17.53
CA GLN A 360 -13.79 -1.16 -16.90
C GLN A 360 -13.77 -0.92 -15.37
N ALA A 361 -12.66 -1.30 -14.72
CA ALA A 361 -12.48 -1.09 -13.29
C ALA A 361 -12.60 0.40 -12.90
N LEU A 362 -11.95 1.27 -13.67
CA LEU A 362 -12.02 2.73 -13.48
C LEU A 362 -13.43 3.27 -13.75
N GLN A 363 -14.15 2.73 -14.74
CA GLN A 363 -15.54 3.10 -14.99
C GLN A 363 -16.45 2.74 -13.80
N GLN A 364 -16.27 1.54 -13.20
CA GLN A 364 -16.98 1.13 -11.98
C GLN A 364 -16.69 2.07 -10.81
N ILE A 365 -15.46 2.53 -10.66
CA ILE A 365 -15.08 3.53 -9.66
C ILE A 365 -15.83 4.84 -9.90
N GLY A 366 -15.86 5.35 -11.13
CA GLY A 366 -16.59 6.56 -11.48
C GLY A 366 -18.08 6.47 -11.15
N GLN A 367 -18.72 5.34 -11.50
CA GLN A 367 -20.13 5.07 -11.16
C GLN A 367 -20.35 5.07 -9.64
N PHE A 368 -19.47 4.42 -8.88
CA PHE A 368 -19.56 4.35 -7.42
C PHE A 368 -19.44 5.73 -6.77
N LEU A 369 -18.43 6.52 -7.17
CA LEU A 369 -18.19 7.86 -6.60
C LEU A 369 -19.32 8.83 -6.96
N ASN A 370 -19.80 8.80 -8.21
CA ASN A 370 -20.89 9.66 -8.67
C ASN A 370 -22.24 9.28 -8.08
N ALA A 371 -22.46 8.02 -7.72
CA ALA A 371 -23.65 7.60 -7.00
C ALA A 371 -23.65 8.12 -5.55
N ALA A 372 -22.48 8.21 -4.91
CA ALA A 372 -22.36 8.73 -3.54
C ALA A 372 -22.54 10.26 -3.47
N ALA A 373 -21.99 10.99 -4.43
CA ALA A 373 -22.19 12.43 -4.58
C ALA A 373 -22.33 12.75 -6.08
N PRO A 374 -23.55 12.90 -6.60
CA PRO A 374 -23.77 13.22 -8.01
C PRO A 374 -23.14 14.56 -8.41
N PRO A 375 -22.58 14.68 -9.64
CA PRO A 375 -22.19 15.98 -10.15
C PRO A 375 -23.39 16.90 -10.27
N LYS A 376 -23.18 18.19 -10.06
CA LYS A 376 -24.23 19.18 -10.29
C LYS A 376 -24.56 19.24 -11.79
N PRO A 377 -25.84 19.46 -12.16
CA PRO A 377 -26.23 19.57 -13.56
C PRO A 377 -25.59 20.76 -14.27
#